data_8470ec2c02a6b30379d5a832b1ce8c0d
#
_entry.id   8470ec2c02a6b30379d5a832b1ce8c0d
#
_cell.length_a   1.000
_cell.length_b   1.000
_cell.length_c   1.000
_cell.angle_alpha   90.00
_cell.angle_beta   90.00
_cell.angle_gamma   90.00
#
_symmetry.space_group_name_H-M   'P 1'
#
loop_
_entity.id
_entity.type
_entity.pdbx_description
1 polymer ?
#
loop_
_entity_poly.entity_id
_entity_poly.type
_entity_poly.pdbx_seq_one_letter_code
_entity_poly.pdbx_strand_id
1 'polypeptide(L)'
;MANFIVEFPLRTEKYQKDILNRRFEIGRRIYNSLVNVTQKRYKEMIKTRKYRNLMSSLTGNKKSDKEIWKQINNIRKQYGMSEYSFHEDVKKMQKHFKDNIDSFTAQKIATTLWKSYDKLFFGNGMRF
;
A
#
# COMPACT_ATOMS: atom_id res chain seq x y z
N MET A 1 36.82 -18.86 12.29
CA MET A 1 36.71 -17.61 13.05
C MET A 1 35.75 -16.64 12.42
N ALA A 2 35.76 -16.54 11.10
CA ALA A 2 34.77 -15.70 10.42
C ALA A 2 33.33 -16.10 10.75
N ASN A 3 33.08 -17.41 10.87
CA ASN A 3 31.76 -17.90 11.21
C ASN A 3 31.35 -17.46 12.61
N PHE A 4 32.31 -17.40 13.54
CA PHE A 4 32.00 -16.96 14.89
C PHE A 4 31.53 -15.51 14.90
N ILE A 5 32.18 -14.66 14.13
CA ILE A 5 31.82 -13.24 14.04
C ILE A 5 30.43 -13.08 13.40
N VAL A 6 30.16 -13.84 12.35
CA VAL A 6 28.87 -13.79 11.66
C VAL A 6 27.76 -14.32 12.56
N GLU A 7 28.05 -15.39 13.33
CA GLU A 7 27.04 -15.98 14.20
C GLU A 7 26.75 -15.13 15.43
N PHE A 8 27.68 -14.27 15.82
CA PHE A 8 27.51 -13.49 17.03
C PHE A 8 26.22 -12.68 17.04
N PRO A 9 25.85 -11.95 15.99
CA PRO A 9 24.56 -11.28 15.95
C PRO A 9 23.39 -12.25 15.98
N LEU A 10 23.55 -13.45 15.44
CA LEU A 10 22.50 -14.46 15.42
C LEU A 10 22.29 -15.10 16.78
N ARG A 11 23.27 -14.98 17.67
CA ARG A 11 23.15 -15.43 19.03
C ARG A 11 22.51 -14.40 19.93
N THR A 12 22.03 -13.33 19.37
CA THR A 12 21.32 -12.34 20.16
C THR A 12 20.26 -13.02 21.01
N GLU A 13 19.97 -12.40 22.13
CA GLU A 13 19.06 -12.94 23.11
C GLU A 13 17.79 -13.47 22.48
N LYS A 14 17.33 -14.61 22.96
CA LYS A 14 16.11 -15.23 22.45
C LYS A 14 14.93 -14.27 22.44
N TYR A 15 14.81 -13.46 23.50
CA TYR A 15 13.73 -12.50 23.59
C TYR A 15 13.81 -11.42 22.50
N GLN A 16 15.01 -11.05 22.07
CA GLN A 16 15.19 -10.10 20.96
C GLN A 16 14.69 -10.67 19.64
N LYS A 17 14.98 -11.96 19.40
CA LYS A 17 14.44 -12.66 18.25
C LYS A 17 12.92 -12.71 18.29
N ASP A 18 12.38 -13.01 19.46
CA ASP A 18 10.93 -13.08 19.62
C ASP A 18 10.27 -11.72 19.39
N ILE A 19 10.90 -10.64 19.86
CA ILE A 19 10.41 -9.28 19.61
C ILE A 19 10.43 -8.97 18.10
N LEU A 20 11.53 -9.28 17.42
CA LEU A 20 11.65 -9.04 15.98
C LEU A 20 10.62 -9.85 15.21
N ASN A 21 10.47 -11.12 15.54
CA ASN A 21 9.50 -11.98 14.88
C ASN A 21 8.08 -11.45 15.07
N ARG A 22 7.78 -10.98 16.27
CA ARG A 22 6.48 -10.39 16.57
C ARG A 22 6.24 -9.13 15.73
N ARG A 23 7.24 -8.28 15.58
CA ARG A 23 7.14 -7.07 14.77
C ARG A 23 6.91 -7.40 13.29
N PHE A 24 7.62 -8.38 12.76
CA PHE A 24 7.42 -8.85 11.40
C PHE A 24 6.02 -9.41 11.21
N GLU A 25 5.55 -10.19 12.17
CA GLU A 25 4.22 -10.77 12.13
C GLU A 25 3.14 -9.69 12.12
N ILE A 26 3.28 -8.68 12.96
CA ILE A 26 2.34 -7.57 13.04
C ILE A 26 2.39 -6.74 11.76
N GLY A 27 3.59 -6.47 11.24
CA GLY A 27 3.76 -5.76 9.98
C GLY A 27 3.08 -6.49 8.84
N ARG A 28 3.23 -7.81 8.79
CA ARG A 28 2.58 -8.64 7.78
C ARG A 28 1.07 -8.61 7.90
N ARG A 29 0.55 -8.66 9.13
CA ARG A 29 -0.90 -8.57 9.38
C ARG A 29 -1.47 -7.24 8.93
N ILE A 30 -0.77 -6.15 9.23
CA ILE A 30 -1.18 -4.81 8.80
C ILE A 30 -1.18 -4.74 7.28
N TYR A 31 -0.12 -5.21 6.65
CA TYR A 31 -0.01 -5.21 5.19
C TYR A 31 -1.14 -6.01 4.56
N ASN A 32 -1.39 -7.23 5.04
CA ASN A 32 -2.44 -8.08 4.50
C ASN A 32 -3.82 -7.47 4.70
N SER A 33 -4.07 -6.87 5.86
CA SER A 33 -5.34 -6.18 6.12
C SER A 33 -5.53 -5.01 5.18
N LEU A 34 -4.48 -4.23 4.96
CA LEU A 34 -4.53 -3.09 4.05
C LEU A 34 -4.78 -3.56 2.61
N VAL A 35 -4.11 -4.63 2.19
CA VAL A 35 -4.34 -5.22 0.86
C VAL A 35 -5.80 -5.62 0.71
N ASN A 36 -6.36 -6.29 1.69
CA ASN A 36 -7.76 -6.73 1.63
C ASN A 36 -8.72 -5.55 1.50
N VAL A 37 -8.53 -4.52 2.31
CA VAL A 37 -9.37 -3.33 2.29
C VAL A 37 -9.27 -2.61 0.94
N THR A 38 -8.05 -2.41 0.46
CA THR A 38 -7.81 -1.67 -0.79
C THR A 38 -8.27 -2.45 -2.00
N GLN A 39 -8.14 -3.79 -2.00
CA GLN A 39 -8.65 -4.62 -3.09
C GLN A 39 -10.16 -4.52 -3.21
N LYS A 40 -10.88 -4.52 -2.09
CA LYS A 40 -12.32 -4.33 -2.11
C LYS A 40 -12.70 -2.99 -2.73
N ARG A 41 -12.03 -1.92 -2.30
CA ARG A 41 -12.27 -0.58 -2.84
C ARG A 41 -11.98 -0.51 -4.32
N TYR A 42 -10.88 -1.11 -4.75
CA TYR A 42 -10.48 -1.16 -6.14
C TYR A 42 -11.53 -1.87 -6.99
N LYS A 43 -11.96 -3.06 -6.55
CA LYS A 43 -12.97 -3.83 -7.28
C LYS A 43 -14.29 -3.08 -7.40
N GLU A 44 -14.71 -2.42 -6.32
CA GLU A 44 -15.94 -1.61 -6.36
C GLU A 44 -15.80 -0.44 -7.32
N MET A 45 -14.65 0.23 -7.30
CA MET A 45 -14.38 1.38 -8.16
C MET A 45 -14.43 0.99 -9.64
N ILE A 46 -13.74 -0.09 -10.02
CA ILE A 46 -13.68 -0.50 -11.44
C ILE A 46 -14.99 -1.05 -11.96
N LYS A 47 -15.92 -1.43 -11.08
CA LYS A 47 -17.25 -1.88 -11.47
C LYS A 47 -18.15 -0.72 -11.88
N THR A 48 -17.84 0.50 -11.45
CA THR A 48 -18.69 1.64 -11.74
C THR A 48 -18.65 1.97 -13.25
N ARG A 49 -19.82 2.27 -13.78
CA ARG A 49 -19.92 2.65 -15.20
C ARG A 49 -19.13 3.91 -15.48
N LYS A 50 -19.16 4.87 -14.57
CA LYS A 50 -18.45 6.14 -14.73
C LYS A 50 -16.95 5.92 -14.89
N TYR A 51 -16.35 5.08 -14.03
CA TYR A 51 -14.92 4.77 -14.10
C TYR A 51 -14.58 4.08 -15.43
N ARG A 52 -15.38 3.08 -15.80
CA ARG A 52 -15.17 2.34 -17.05
C ARG A 52 -15.26 3.25 -18.27
N ASN A 53 -16.25 4.13 -18.29
CA ASN A 53 -16.42 5.05 -19.41
C ASN A 53 -15.25 6.01 -19.51
N LEU A 54 -14.76 6.53 -18.39
CA LEU A 54 -13.60 7.42 -18.39
C LEU A 54 -12.35 6.70 -18.88
N MET A 55 -12.13 5.47 -18.42
CA MET A 55 -10.97 4.68 -18.87
C MET A 55 -11.05 4.37 -20.36
N SER A 56 -12.24 4.07 -20.88
CA SER A 56 -12.45 3.82 -22.30
C SER A 56 -12.25 5.06 -23.15
N SER A 57 -12.42 6.22 -22.55
CA SER A 57 -12.29 7.50 -23.28
C SER A 57 -10.86 7.98 -23.41
N LEU A 58 -9.91 7.31 -22.74
CA LEU A 58 -8.51 7.69 -22.84
C LEU A 58 -7.97 7.45 -24.26
N THR A 59 -7.32 8.47 -24.82
CA THR A 59 -6.82 8.42 -26.19
C THR A 59 -5.33 8.18 -26.30
N GLY A 60 -4.60 8.29 -25.16
CA GLY A 60 -3.14 8.22 -25.16
C GLY A 60 -2.47 9.56 -25.35
N ASN A 61 -3.21 10.60 -25.66
CA ASN A 61 -2.68 11.95 -25.79
C ASN A 61 -2.79 12.68 -24.47
N LYS A 62 -1.66 13.08 -23.90
CA LYS A 62 -1.61 13.72 -22.58
C LYS A 62 -2.48 14.97 -22.49
N LYS A 63 -2.50 15.79 -23.52
CA LYS A 63 -3.29 17.03 -23.50
C LYS A 63 -4.79 16.74 -23.53
N SER A 64 -5.21 15.84 -24.40
CA SER A 64 -6.62 15.47 -24.54
C SER A 64 -7.13 14.73 -23.32
N ASP A 65 -6.28 13.91 -22.72
CA ASP A 65 -6.65 13.05 -21.60
C ASP A 65 -6.56 13.75 -20.24
N LYS A 66 -6.03 14.97 -20.18
CA LYS A 66 -5.80 15.67 -18.91
C LYS A 66 -7.08 15.78 -18.07
N GLU A 67 -8.17 16.19 -18.69
CA GLU A 67 -9.45 16.33 -17.99
C GLU A 67 -10.00 14.97 -17.59
N ILE A 68 -9.85 13.98 -18.44
CA ILE A 68 -10.29 12.62 -18.15
C ILE A 68 -9.53 12.08 -16.95
N TRP A 69 -8.22 12.24 -16.91
CA TRP A 69 -7.41 11.82 -15.77
C TRP A 69 -7.78 12.54 -14.48
N LYS A 70 -8.12 13.81 -14.58
CA LYS A 70 -8.58 14.59 -13.43
C LYS A 70 -9.85 13.98 -12.84
N GLN A 71 -10.81 13.60 -13.68
CA GLN A 71 -12.03 12.96 -13.23
C GLN A 71 -11.77 11.56 -12.67
N ILE A 72 -10.90 10.80 -13.29
CA ILE A 72 -10.50 9.48 -12.80
C ILE A 72 -9.88 9.60 -11.40
N ASN A 73 -8.98 10.56 -11.21
CA ASN A 73 -8.34 10.78 -9.92
C ASN A 73 -9.35 11.19 -8.85
N ASN A 74 -10.38 11.97 -9.21
CA ASN A 74 -11.44 12.31 -8.26
C ASN A 74 -12.22 11.07 -7.82
N ILE A 75 -12.52 10.17 -8.75
CA ILE A 75 -13.18 8.91 -8.43
C ILE A 75 -12.31 8.07 -7.50
N ARG A 76 -11.02 7.97 -7.78
CA ARG A 76 -10.09 7.24 -6.92
C ARG A 76 -10.10 7.79 -5.49
N LYS A 77 -10.10 9.10 -5.34
CA LYS A 77 -10.18 9.73 -4.03
C LYS A 77 -11.48 9.40 -3.32
N GLN A 78 -12.59 9.39 -4.04
CA GLN A 78 -13.90 9.07 -3.48
C GLN A 78 -13.95 7.64 -2.93
N TYR A 79 -13.26 6.70 -3.58
CA TYR A 79 -13.22 5.31 -3.15
C TYR A 79 -12.08 5.01 -2.19
N GLY A 80 -11.35 6.03 -1.74
CA GLY A 80 -10.26 5.84 -0.80
C GLY A 80 -9.02 5.22 -1.44
N MET A 81 -8.85 5.35 -2.74
CA MET A 81 -7.70 4.84 -3.48
C MET A 81 -6.67 5.95 -3.67
N SER A 82 -6.21 6.52 -2.57
CA SER A 82 -5.18 7.55 -2.57
C SER A 82 -4.16 7.24 -1.49
N GLU A 83 -2.96 7.79 -1.63
CA GLU A 83 -1.90 7.60 -0.64
C GLU A 83 -2.34 8.07 0.74
N TYR A 84 -3.01 9.22 0.80
CA TYR A 84 -3.52 9.74 2.06
C TYR A 84 -4.47 8.76 2.75
N SER A 85 -5.41 8.19 1.99
CA SER A 85 -6.36 7.22 2.54
C SER A 85 -5.66 5.96 3.06
N PHE A 86 -4.63 5.50 2.35
CA PHE A 86 -3.85 4.35 2.79
C PHE A 86 -3.14 4.63 4.11
N HIS A 87 -2.57 5.82 4.27
CA HIS A 87 -1.92 6.22 5.52
C HIS A 87 -2.91 6.31 6.67
N GLU A 88 -4.11 6.81 6.41
CA GLU A 88 -5.16 6.87 7.43
C GLU A 88 -5.61 5.48 7.86
N ASP A 89 -5.76 4.56 6.91
CA ASP A 89 -6.14 3.18 7.21
C ASP A 89 -5.07 2.49 8.08
N VAL A 90 -3.80 2.65 7.72
CA VAL A 90 -2.69 2.07 8.46
C VAL A 90 -2.61 2.67 9.86
N LYS A 91 -2.88 3.95 9.99
CA LYS A 91 -2.89 4.61 11.30
C LYS A 91 -3.91 3.97 12.24
N LYS A 92 -5.09 3.66 11.73
CA LYS A 92 -6.11 2.96 12.50
C LYS A 92 -5.67 1.55 12.89
N MET A 93 -5.06 0.83 11.96
CA MET A 93 -4.57 -0.52 12.20
C MET A 93 -3.43 -0.50 13.23
N GLN A 94 -2.55 0.48 13.15
CA GLN A 94 -1.43 0.62 14.07
C GLN A 94 -1.88 0.81 15.51
N LYS A 95 -3.02 1.45 15.73
CA LYS A 95 -3.53 1.66 17.09
C LYS A 95 -3.77 0.37 17.85
N HIS A 96 -4.10 -0.71 17.16
CA HIS A 96 -4.26 -2.02 17.78
C HIS A 96 -2.93 -2.63 18.22
N PHE A 97 -1.82 -2.21 17.62
CA PHE A 97 -0.50 -2.80 17.83
C PHE A 97 0.53 -1.75 18.23
N LYS A 98 0.10 -0.65 18.85
CA LYS A 98 0.97 0.51 19.09
C LYS A 98 2.25 0.19 19.86
N ASP A 99 2.22 -0.84 20.70
CA ASP A 99 3.38 -1.23 21.49
C ASP A 99 4.33 -2.17 20.73
N ASN A 100 3.94 -2.61 19.54
CA ASN A 100 4.67 -3.62 18.78
C ASN A 100 5.16 -3.13 17.42
N ILE A 101 4.66 -1.99 16.96
CA ILE A 101 5.10 -1.41 15.70
C ILE A 101 5.01 0.11 15.81
N ASP A 102 6.03 0.80 15.33
CA ASP A 102 6.06 2.25 15.36
C ASP A 102 5.30 2.84 14.16
N SER A 103 4.95 4.13 14.27
CA SER A 103 4.19 4.80 13.23
C SER A 103 4.99 4.94 11.94
N PHE A 104 6.31 5.08 12.03
CA PHE A 104 7.17 5.20 10.86
C PHE A 104 7.12 3.91 10.02
N THR A 105 7.23 2.75 10.66
CA THR A 105 7.14 1.46 9.99
C THR A 105 5.77 1.25 9.37
N ALA A 106 4.70 1.60 10.10
CA ALA A 106 3.35 1.51 9.60
C ALA A 106 3.14 2.40 8.38
N GLN A 107 3.66 3.62 8.41
CA GLN A 107 3.57 4.53 7.28
C GLN A 107 4.31 4.00 6.05
N LYS A 108 5.44 3.35 6.26
CA LYS A 108 6.18 2.71 5.15
C LYS A 108 5.38 1.60 4.49
N ILE A 109 4.63 0.84 5.26
CA ILE A 109 3.75 -0.20 4.73
C ILE A 109 2.72 0.42 3.77
N ALA A 110 2.10 1.51 4.20
CA ALA A 110 1.14 2.22 3.37
C ALA A 110 1.78 2.75 2.08
N THR A 111 2.96 3.35 2.18
CA THR A 111 3.67 3.87 1.03
C THR A 111 4.05 2.77 0.05
N THR A 112 4.51 1.63 0.56
CA THR A 112 4.91 0.50 -0.28
C THR A 112 3.72 -0.02 -1.08
N LEU A 113 2.58 -0.20 -0.44
CA LEU A 113 1.38 -0.66 -1.13
C LEU A 113 0.89 0.38 -2.12
N TRP A 114 0.92 1.66 -1.74
CA TRP A 114 0.52 2.73 -2.65
C TRP A 114 1.37 2.74 -3.92
N LYS A 115 2.67 2.54 -3.79
CA LYS A 115 3.56 2.48 -4.96
C LYS A 115 3.17 1.37 -5.91
N SER A 116 2.73 0.24 -5.39
CA SER A 116 2.26 -0.86 -6.22
C SER A 116 1.01 -0.48 -7.01
N TYR A 117 0.06 0.18 -6.38
CA TYR A 117 -1.13 0.68 -7.09
C TYR A 117 -0.80 1.80 -8.06
N ASP A 118 0.12 2.67 -7.69
CA ASP A 118 0.55 3.76 -8.56
C ASP A 118 1.14 3.22 -9.86
N LYS A 119 1.93 2.17 -9.78
CA LYS A 119 2.44 1.49 -10.98
C LYS A 119 1.32 0.91 -11.81
N LEU A 120 0.31 0.32 -11.15
CA LEU A 120 -0.84 -0.22 -11.84
C LEU A 120 -1.61 0.87 -12.59
N PHE A 121 -1.77 2.04 -11.98
CA PHE A 121 -2.55 3.12 -12.57
C PHE A 121 -1.77 3.93 -13.61
N PHE A 122 -0.49 4.22 -13.37
CA PHE A 122 0.25 5.20 -14.15
C PHE A 122 1.57 4.69 -14.73
N GLY A 123 2.17 3.67 -14.14
CA GLY A 123 3.46 3.17 -14.56
C GLY A 123 3.33 2.16 -15.68
N ASN A 124 3.67 0.91 -15.36
CA ASN A 124 3.56 -0.17 -16.34
C ASN A 124 2.14 -0.36 -16.84
N GLY A 125 1.17 -0.07 -15.99
CA GLY A 125 -0.22 -0.14 -16.37
C GLY A 125 -0.55 0.78 -17.54
N MET A 126 0.11 1.89 -17.64
CA MET A 126 -0.11 2.84 -18.72
C MET A 126 0.46 2.36 -20.04
N ARG A 127 1.20 1.29 -20.02
CA ARG A 127 1.85 0.74 -21.20
C ARG A 127 1.03 -0.36 -21.86
N PHE A 128 -0.11 -0.57 -21.32
CA PHE A 128 -1.04 -1.51 -21.91
C PHE A 128 -1.51 -1.07 -23.26
#